data_d69bd22da2fa21673e85d4f95a730d88
#
_entry.id   d69bd22da2fa21673e85d4f95a730d88
#
_cell.length_a   1.000
_cell.length_b   1.000
_cell.length_c   1.000
_cell.angle_alpha   90.00
_cell.angle_beta   90.00
_cell.angle_gamma   90.00
#
_symmetry.space_group_name_H-M   'P 1'
#
loop_
_entity.id
_entity.type
_entity.pdbx_description
1 polymer ?
#
loop_
_entity_poly.entity_id
_entity_poly.type
_entity_poly.pdbx_seq_one_letter_code
_entity_poly.pdbx_strand_id
1 'polypeptide(L)'
;KETGVNAYQIGAATADPASQIALIEDLIAKKVDAIIVVPNDPVALEPVFKKANDAGILTFTHEASNQKQVTFDIEAFDNEAYGRHMMDVMAKDLNYEGEYACFVGHLTSTTHNEWVDAEIAQQKEKYPNMKLVTDRIEEQENQQIAYEKTLELLRTYPNLKGIMGSAMSTVPGAALAIEEKGLIGKVGAYGTCLPSVAYDYLKNGAAKSIHFWIPADAGYVSCMVAWEVLKGN
;
A
#
# COMPACT_ATOMS: atom_id res chain seq x y z
N LYS A 1 4.55 21.91 -16.09
CA LYS A 1 4.53 23.09 -17.01
C LYS A 1 5.55 24.14 -16.60
N GLU A 2 5.83 24.31 -15.31
CA GLU A 2 6.76 25.32 -14.79
C GLU A 2 8.23 24.99 -15.08
N THR A 3 8.58 23.71 -15.17
CA THR A 3 9.95 23.21 -15.31
C THR A 3 10.35 22.90 -16.77
N GLY A 4 9.39 22.83 -17.70
CA GLY A 4 9.63 22.34 -19.08
C GLY A 4 9.79 20.82 -19.18
N VAL A 5 9.66 20.07 -18.08
CA VAL A 5 9.73 18.61 -18.06
C VAL A 5 8.55 17.98 -18.77
N ASN A 6 8.79 17.00 -19.61
CA ASN A 6 7.77 16.15 -20.22
C ASN A 6 7.58 14.88 -19.37
N ALA A 7 6.71 14.94 -18.36
CA ALA A 7 6.38 13.81 -17.51
C ALA A 7 5.05 13.18 -17.95
N TYR A 8 5.00 11.85 -17.95
CA TYR A 8 3.80 11.07 -18.21
C TYR A 8 3.76 9.83 -17.34
N GLN A 9 2.56 9.33 -17.08
CA GLN A 9 2.36 8.12 -16.28
C GLN A 9 1.96 6.96 -17.21
N ILE A 10 2.53 5.79 -16.93
CA ILE A 10 2.14 4.52 -17.52
C ILE A 10 1.93 3.49 -16.40
N GLY A 11 1.13 2.48 -16.67
CA GLY A 11 0.88 1.39 -15.73
C GLY A 11 0.43 0.14 -16.46
N ALA A 12 0.68 -1.01 -15.86
CA ALA A 12 0.15 -2.28 -16.34
C ALA A 12 -1.33 -2.44 -15.98
N ALA A 13 -2.02 -3.35 -16.66
CA ALA A 13 -3.41 -3.69 -16.35
C ALA A 13 -3.54 -4.51 -15.06
N THR A 14 -2.47 -5.19 -14.68
CA THR A 14 -2.37 -6.01 -13.47
C THR A 14 -1.16 -5.57 -12.65
N ALA A 15 -1.28 -5.65 -11.33
CA ALA A 15 -0.20 -5.35 -10.41
C ALA A 15 0.72 -6.58 -10.30
N ASP A 16 1.67 -6.71 -11.23
CA ASP A 16 2.67 -7.77 -11.22
C ASP A 16 4.06 -7.28 -11.64
N PRO A 17 5.14 -7.84 -11.06
CA PRO A 17 6.51 -7.41 -11.33
C PRO A 17 6.94 -7.60 -12.78
N ALA A 18 6.49 -8.65 -13.46
CA ALA A 18 6.89 -8.93 -14.84
C ALA A 18 6.38 -7.85 -15.81
N SER A 19 5.14 -7.42 -15.62
CA SER A 19 4.56 -6.30 -16.37
C SER A 19 5.30 -4.98 -16.10
N GLN A 20 5.70 -4.72 -14.85
CA GLN A 20 6.50 -3.53 -14.51
C GLN A 20 7.89 -3.58 -15.18
N ILE A 21 8.56 -4.74 -15.17
CA ILE A 21 9.86 -4.93 -15.83
C ILE A 21 9.74 -4.62 -17.33
N ALA A 22 8.72 -5.15 -18.00
CA ALA A 22 8.51 -4.90 -19.43
C ALA A 22 8.32 -3.40 -19.74
N LEU A 23 7.53 -2.69 -18.92
CA LEU A 23 7.34 -1.24 -19.06
C LEU A 23 8.64 -0.46 -18.85
N ILE A 24 9.46 -0.85 -17.87
CA ILE A 24 10.77 -0.20 -17.61
C ILE A 24 11.72 -0.46 -18.79
N GLU A 25 11.73 -1.68 -19.35
CA GLU A 25 12.55 -2.00 -20.54
C GLU A 25 12.14 -1.14 -21.75
N ASP A 26 10.84 -0.93 -21.95
CA ASP A 26 10.33 -0.02 -23.00
C ASP A 26 10.81 1.42 -22.79
N LEU A 27 10.82 1.91 -21.52
CA LEU A 27 11.33 3.24 -21.20
C LEU A 27 12.83 3.34 -21.43
N ILE A 28 13.60 2.31 -21.10
CA ILE A 28 15.04 2.23 -21.41
C ILE A 28 15.27 2.32 -22.93
N ALA A 29 14.48 1.57 -23.72
CA ALA A 29 14.57 1.61 -25.17
C ALA A 29 14.21 2.99 -25.76
N LYS A 30 13.31 3.72 -25.12
CA LYS A 30 12.91 5.11 -25.47
C LYS A 30 13.93 6.15 -25.03
N LYS A 31 14.94 5.75 -24.22
CA LYS A 31 15.99 6.62 -23.70
C LYS A 31 15.43 7.84 -22.94
N VAL A 32 14.52 7.58 -22.03
CA VAL A 32 14.01 8.64 -21.12
C VAL A 32 15.14 9.08 -20.16
N ASP A 33 15.04 10.29 -19.61
CA ASP A 33 16.07 10.81 -18.70
C ASP A 33 15.95 10.25 -17.28
N ALA A 34 14.72 9.98 -16.83
CA ALA A 34 14.44 9.44 -15.51
C ALA A 34 13.21 8.53 -15.50
N ILE A 35 13.21 7.55 -14.59
CA ILE A 35 12.11 6.61 -14.34
C ILE A 35 11.76 6.64 -12.86
N ILE A 36 10.48 6.81 -12.54
CA ILE A 36 9.95 6.78 -11.17
C ILE A 36 8.98 5.60 -11.08
N VAL A 37 9.15 4.71 -10.11
CA VAL A 37 8.35 3.47 -9.98
C VAL A 37 7.82 3.33 -8.55
N VAL A 38 6.61 2.80 -8.42
CA VAL A 38 6.11 2.18 -7.18
C VAL A 38 6.20 0.66 -7.39
N PRO A 39 7.21 -0.03 -6.84
CA PRO A 39 7.48 -1.43 -7.15
C PRO A 39 6.50 -2.38 -6.46
N ASN A 40 5.94 -3.34 -7.19
CA ASN A 40 5.21 -4.46 -6.59
C ASN A 40 6.15 -5.47 -5.92
N ASP A 41 7.37 -5.59 -6.43
CA ASP A 41 8.45 -6.39 -5.87
C ASP A 41 9.79 -5.70 -6.12
N PRO A 42 10.32 -4.95 -5.14
CA PRO A 42 11.60 -4.26 -5.27
C PRO A 42 12.77 -5.18 -5.63
N VAL A 43 12.80 -6.39 -5.10
CA VAL A 43 13.88 -7.35 -5.37
C VAL A 43 13.86 -7.84 -6.81
N ALA A 44 12.68 -8.14 -7.34
CA ALA A 44 12.52 -8.57 -8.73
C ALA A 44 12.90 -7.47 -9.73
N LEU A 45 12.76 -6.19 -9.35
CA LEU A 45 13.07 -5.04 -10.21
C LEU A 45 14.55 -4.63 -10.18
N GLU A 46 15.36 -5.11 -9.24
CA GLU A 46 16.78 -4.76 -9.15
C GLU A 46 17.55 -4.90 -10.48
N PRO A 47 17.41 -6.02 -11.24
CA PRO A 47 18.17 -6.16 -12.50
C PRO A 47 17.78 -5.13 -13.56
N VAL A 48 16.49 -4.79 -13.66
CA VAL A 48 16.05 -3.82 -14.68
C VAL A 48 16.39 -2.39 -14.28
N PHE A 49 16.40 -2.05 -13.00
CA PHE A 49 16.90 -0.76 -12.52
C PHE A 49 18.40 -0.62 -12.77
N LYS A 50 19.18 -1.70 -12.50
CA LYS A 50 20.61 -1.69 -12.87
C LYS A 50 20.79 -1.45 -14.37
N LYS A 51 20.01 -2.09 -15.22
CA LYS A 51 20.05 -1.90 -16.68
C LYS A 51 19.72 -0.45 -17.08
N ALA A 52 18.76 0.18 -16.42
CA ALA A 52 18.44 1.59 -16.63
C ALA A 52 19.59 2.50 -16.23
N ASN A 53 20.19 2.27 -15.05
CA ASN A 53 21.34 3.03 -14.55
C ASN A 53 22.56 2.87 -15.47
N ASP A 54 22.86 1.66 -15.95
CA ASP A 54 23.93 1.39 -16.90
C ASP A 54 23.72 2.11 -18.25
N ALA A 55 22.45 2.40 -18.60
CA ALA A 55 22.10 3.20 -19.77
C ALA A 55 22.09 4.72 -19.51
N GLY A 56 22.49 5.16 -18.31
CA GLY A 56 22.53 6.58 -17.91
C GLY A 56 21.17 7.19 -17.54
N ILE A 57 20.17 6.35 -17.29
CA ILE A 57 18.81 6.79 -16.89
C ILE A 57 18.76 6.84 -15.37
N LEU A 58 18.33 7.96 -14.79
CA LEU A 58 18.11 8.08 -13.36
C LEU A 58 16.90 7.27 -12.94
N THR A 59 17.01 6.56 -11.82
CA THR A 59 15.93 5.72 -11.31
C THR A 59 15.53 6.16 -9.91
N PHE A 60 14.24 6.24 -9.67
CA PHE A 60 13.64 6.62 -8.40
C PHE A 60 12.53 5.64 -8.05
N THR A 61 12.32 5.43 -6.75
CA THR A 61 11.18 4.66 -6.26
C THR A 61 10.34 5.49 -5.29
N HIS A 62 9.13 5.04 -5.08
CA HIS A 62 8.23 5.44 -4.02
C HIS A 62 7.68 4.16 -3.40
N GLU A 63 7.60 4.09 -2.08
CA GLU A 63 7.18 2.91 -1.33
C GLU A 63 8.10 1.67 -1.51
N ALA A 64 9.41 1.90 -1.58
CA ALA A 64 10.38 0.82 -1.75
C ALA A 64 11.70 1.08 -1.03
N SER A 65 11.63 1.31 0.28
CA SER A 65 12.75 1.66 1.16
C SER A 65 13.96 0.70 1.08
N ASN A 66 13.74 -0.55 0.65
CA ASN A 66 14.78 -1.57 0.47
C ASN A 66 15.37 -1.64 -0.95
N GLN A 67 14.92 -0.83 -1.90
CA GLN A 67 15.45 -0.81 -3.27
C GLN A 67 16.88 -0.30 -3.29
N LYS A 68 17.79 -1.05 -3.94
CA LYS A 68 19.23 -0.76 -3.92
C LYS A 68 19.73 -0.06 -5.19
N GLN A 69 19.17 -0.42 -6.35
CA GLN A 69 19.60 0.08 -7.65
C GLN A 69 18.81 1.33 -8.06
N VAL A 70 18.63 2.28 -7.14
CA VAL A 70 17.93 3.54 -7.39
C VAL A 70 18.77 4.73 -6.92
N THR A 71 18.53 5.89 -7.52
CA THR A 71 19.15 7.15 -7.10
C THR A 71 18.59 7.57 -5.73
N PHE A 72 17.26 7.57 -5.59
CA PHE A 72 16.56 7.81 -4.33
C PHE A 72 15.27 6.99 -4.28
N ASP A 73 14.94 6.53 -3.09
CA ASP A 73 13.59 6.17 -2.71
C ASP A 73 12.92 7.36 -2.00
N ILE A 74 11.67 7.65 -2.36
CA ILE A 74 10.96 8.84 -1.89
C ILE A 74 9.71 8.37 -1.14
N GLU A 75 9.73 8.49 0.18
CA GLU A 75 8.61 8.13 1.03
C GLU A 75 7.73 9.36 1.34
N ALA A 76 6.42 9.16 1.40
CA ALA A 76 5.48 10.24 1.69
C ALA A 76 5.49 10.63 3.18
N PHE A 77 5.88 9.70 4.05
CA PHE A 77 5.88 9.83 5.50
C PHE A 77 6.71 8.72 6.16
N ASP A 78 6.83 8.77 7.47
CA ASP A 78 7.43 7.71 8.28
C ASP A 78 6.52 6.46 8.30
N ASN A 79 6.96 5.38 7.66
CA ASN A 79 6.19 4.14 7.52
C ASN A 79 5.91 3.45 8.85
N GLU A 80 6.88 3.46 9.78
CA GLU A 80 6.66 2.88 11.11
C GLU A 80 5.61 3.68 11.88
N ALA A 81 5.71 5.00 11.88
CA ALA A 81 4.73 5.87 12.55
C ALA A 81 3.33 5.71 11.92
N TYR A 82 3.23 5.53 10.62
CA TYR A 82 1.96 5.31 9.93
C TYR A 82 1.29 4.00 10.35
N GLY A 83 2.00 2.88 10.31
CA GLY A 83 1.45 1.58 10.75
C GLY A 83 1.05 1.59 12.24
N ARG A 84 1.89 2.16 13.12
CA ARG A 84 1.57 2.32 14.54
C ARG A 84 0.29 3.15 14.74
N HIS A 85 0.14 4.23 13.99
CA HIS A 85 -1.05 5.07 14.05
C HIS A 85 -2.31 4.34 13.58
N MET A 86 -2.25 3.57 12.49
CA MET A 86 -3.38 2.76 12.04
C MET A 86 -3.86 1.79 13.12
N MET A 87 -2.92 1.13 13.80
CA MET A 87 -3.25 0.25 14.93
C MET A 87 -3.87 1.01 16.11
N ASP A 88 -3.35 2.19 16.47
CA ASP A 88 -3.92 3.01 17.54
C ASP A 88 -5.39 3.38 17.26
N VAL A 89 -5.71 3.72 16.02
CA VAL A 89 -7.07 4.06 15.60
C VAL A 89 -8.01 2.84 15.70
N MET A 90 -7.60 1.68 15.16
CA MET A 90 -8.39 0.46 15.25
C MET A 90 -8.55 0.01 16.70
N ALA A 91 -7.49 0.03 17.50
CA ALA A 91 -7.53 -0.36 18.91
C ALA A 91 -8.52 0.49 19.71
N LYS A 92 -8.50 1.81 19.49
CA LYS A 92 -9.44 2.74 20.13
C LYS A 92 -10.90 2.44 19.77
N ASP A 93 -11.19 2.18 18.50
CA ASP A 93 -12.55 1.85 18.04
C ASP A 93 -13.05 0.50 18.61
N LEU A 94 -12.14 -0.45 18.77
CA LEU A 94 -12.42 -1.77 19.37
C LEU A 94 -12.35 -1.79 20.90
N ASN A 95 -12.25 -0.64 21.56
CA ASN A 95 -12.09 -0.54 23.03
C ASN A 95 -10.89 -1.36 23.56
N TYR A 96 -9.81 -1.41 22.76
CA TYR A 96 -8.51 -2.02 23.09
C TYR A 96 -8.54 -3.56 23.27
N GLU A 97 -9.54 -4.24 22.72
CA GLU A 97 -9.67 -5.70 22.79
C GLU A 97 -10.33 -6.28 21.52
N GLY A 98 -10.07 -7.56 21.24
CA GLY A 98 -10.71 -8.30 20.16
C GLY A 98 -9.74 -8.90 19.15
N GLU A 99 -10.30 -9.74 18.29
CA GLU A 99 -9.57 -10.42 17.22
C GLU A 99 -9.53 -9.54 15.96
N TYR A 100 -8.36 -9.52 15.30
CA TYR A 100 -8.18 -8.77 14.05
C TYR A 100 -7.33 -9.55 13.05
N ALA A 101 -7.39 -9.16 11.77
CA ALA A 101 -6.57 -9.67 10.69
C ALA A 101 -5.98 -8.51 9.88
N CYS A 102 -4.81 -8.73 9.26
CA CYS A 102 -4.11 -7.77 8.41
C CYS A 102 -4.01 -8.28 6.98
N PHE A 103 -4.19 -7.37 6.02
CA PHE A 103 -4.03 -7.60 4.60
C PHE A 103 -2.89 -6.76 4.02
N VAL A 104 -2.22 -7.31 3.01
CA VAL A 104 -1.24 -6.63 2.17
C VAL A 104 -1.59 -6.83 0.71
N GLY A 105 -1.20 -5.91 -0.16
CA GLY A 105 -1.35 -6.09 -1.60
C GLY A 105 -0.56 -7.31 -2.06
N HIS A 106 0.76 -7.27 -1.85
CA HIS A 106 1.65 -8.40 -2.11
C HIS A 106 2.56 -8.67 -0.90
N LEU A 107 2.89 -9.94 -0.66
CA LEU A 107 3.89 -10.33 0.36
C LEU A 107 5.29 -9.81 0.02
N THR A 108 5.52 -9.38 -1.22
CA THR A 108 6.75 -8.76 -1.71
C THR A 108 6.74 -7.23 -1.63
N SER A 109 5.59 -6.58 -1.41
CA SER A 109 5.48 -5.13 -1.27
C SER A 109 6.10 -4.67 0.05
N THR A 110 7.28 -4.05 -0.02
CA THR A 110 8.07 -3.68 1.17
C THR A 110 7.28 -2.80 2.11
N THR A 111 6.77 -1.68 1.64
CA THR A 111 6.08 -0.68 2.47
C THR A 111 4.80 -1.22 3.12
N HIS A 112 3.99 -2.01 2.39
CA HIS A 112 2.80 -2.66 2.98
C HIS A 112 3.18 -3.58 4.14
N ASN A 113 4.30 -4.30 4.00
CA ASN A 113 4.78 -5.19 5.05
C ASN A 113 5.39 -4.43 6.23
N GLU A 114 6.07 -3.31 5.99
CA GLU A 114 6.56 -2.41 7.05
C GLU A 114 5.41 -1.85 7.89
N TRP A 115 4.30 -1.43 7.25
CA TRP A 115 3.12 -0.96 7.97
C TRP A 115 2.51 -2.06 8.85
N VAL A 116 2.31 -3.27 8.31
CA VAL A 116 1.78 -4.41 9.09
C VAL A 116 2.73 -4.81 10.23
N ASP A 117 4.04 -4.78 10.01
CA ASP A 117 5.02 -5.05 11.08
C ASP A 117 4.91 -4.02 12.21
N ALA A 118 4.75 -2.74 11.86
CA ALA A 118 4.55 -1.66 12.82
C ALA A 118 3.20 -1.76 13.55
N GLU A 119 2.13 -2.13 12.85
CA GLU A 119 0.81 -2.43 13.45
C GLU A 119 0.91 -3.53 14.50
N ILE A 120 1.53 -4.65 14.14
CA ILE A 120 1.72 -5.80 15.04
C ILE A 120 2.61 -5.44 16.23
N ALA A 121 3.68 -4.67 16.00
CA ALA A 121 4.56 -4.21 17.06
C ALA A 121 3.79 -3.31 18.05
N GLN A 122 3.00 -2.35 17.54
CA GLN A 122 2.18 -1.46 18.35
C GLN A 122 1.12 -2.24 19.15
N GLN A 123 0.47 -3.22 18.52
CA GLN A 123 -0.50 -4.08 19.20
C GLN A 123 0.13 -4.84 20.35
N LYS A 124 1.30 -5.47 20.14
CA LYS A 124 2.00 -6.23 21.18
C LYS A 124 2.47 -5.35 22.33
N GLU A 125 2.91 -4.12 22.01
CA GLU A 125 3.43 -3.18 22.99
C GLU A 125 2.32 -2.56 23.86
N LYS A 126 1.20 -2.15 23.24
CA LYS A 126 0.20 -1.33 23.92
C LYS A 126 -1.16 -2.00 24.10
N TYR A 127 -1.50 -2.98 23.29
CA TYR A 127 -2.85 -3.55 23.25
C TYR A 127 -2.85 -5.07 23.41
N PRO A 128 -2.42 -5.58 24.59
CA PRO A 128 -2.24 -7.03 24.81
C PRO A 128 -3.55 -7.84 24.74
N ASN A 129 -4.71 -7.20 24.87
CA ASN A 129 -6.02 -7.85 24.75
C ASN A 129 -6.52 -7.92 23.31
N MET A 130 -5.82 -7.33 22.37
CA MET A 130 -6.06 -7.54 20.93
C MET A 130 -5.24 -8.74 20.43
N LYS A 131 -5.78 -9.44 19.45
CA LYS A 131 -5.15 -10.68 18.94
C LYS A 131 -5.20 -10.72 17.42
N LEU A 132 -4.03 -10.78 16.80
CA LEU A 132 -3.93 -11.14 15.38
C LEU A 132 -4.27 -12.64 15.22
N VAL A 133 -5.26 -12.96 14.38
CA VAL A 133 -5.79 -14.34 14.28
C VAL A 133 -5.06 -15.21 13.28
N THR A 134 -4.36 -14.62 12.34
CA THR A 134 -3.61 -15.32 11.28
C THR A 134 -2.42 -14.48 10.82
N ASP A 135 -1.52 -15.08 10.06
CA ASP A 135 -0.51 -14.32 9.33
C ASP A 135 -1.17 -13.34 8.36
N ARG A 136 -0.40 -12.34 7.88
CA ARG A 136 -0.89 -11.36 6.91
C ARG A 136 -1.38 -12.04 5.63
N ILE A 137 -2.44 -11.51 5.05
CA ILE A 137 -3.13 -12.10 3.91
C ILE A 137 -2.83 -11.26 2.66
N GLU A 138 -2.34 -11.91 1.61
CA GLU A 138 -2.14 -11.28 0.31
C GLU A 138 -3.47 -11.19 -0.46
N GLU A 139 -3.75 -10.01 -1.04
CA GLU A 139 -4.98 -9.79 -1.83
C GLU A 139 -4.71 -9.27 -3.24
N GLN A 140 -3.43 -9.18 -3.65
CA GLN A 140 -2.97 -8.90 -5.02
C GLN A 140 -3.48 -7.57 -5.61
N GLU A 141 -3.64 -6.52 -4.79
CA GLU A 141 -4.23 -5.23 -5.17
C GLU A 141 -5.63 -5.38 -5.81
N ASN A 142 -6.38 -6.41 -5.38
CA ASN A 142 -7.64 -6.81 -6.00
C ASN A 142 -8.78 -6.84 -4.99
N GLN A 143 -9.76 -5.94 -5.17
CA GLN A 143 -10.92 -5.82 -4.29
C GLN A 143 -11.75 -7.12 -4.20
N GLN A 144 -11.87 -7.88 -5.28
CA GLN A 144 -12.63 -9.13 -5.28
C GLN A 144 -11.93 -10.19 -4.42
N ILE A 145 -10.59 -10.28 -4.50
CA ILE A 145 -9.82 -11.19 -3.64
C ILE A 145 -9.92 -10.76 -2.19
N ALA A 146 -9.82 -9.47 -1.88
CA ALA A 146 -10.01 -8.95 -0.53
C ALA A 146 -11.40 -9.31 0.03
N TYR A 147 -12.44 -9.17 -0.78
CA TYR A 147 -13.80 -9.57 -0.43
C TYR A 147 -13.89 -11.08 -0.13
N GLU A 148 -13.41 -11.94 -1.02
CA GLU A 148 -13.46 -13.41 -0.86
C GLU A 148 -12.68 -13.86 0.38
N LYS A 149 -11.47 -13.33 0.59
CA LYS A 149 -10.65 -13.61 1.78
C LYS A 149 -11.32 -13.13 3.07
N THR A 150 -12.02 -12.01 3.02
CA THR A 150 -12.80 -11.51 4.16
C THR A 150 -13.96 -12.45 4.49
N LEU A 151 -14.69 -12.96 3.51
CA LEU A 151 -15.73 -13.96 3.73
C LEU A 151 -15.17 -15.24 4.38
N GLU A 152 -13.98 -15.68 3.96
CA GLU A 152 -13.29 -16.82 4.56
C GLU A 152 -12.92 -16.55 6.04
N LEU A 153 -12.36 -15.36 6.33
CA LEU A 153 -12.03 -14.94 7.69
C LEU A 153 -13.25 -14.90 8.61
N LEU A 154 -14.35 -14.28 8.17
CA LEU A 154 -15.59 -14.16 8.95
C LEU A 154 -16.20 -15.53 9.27
N ARG A 155 -16.01 -16.51 8.40
CA ARG A 155 -16.42 -17.90 8.64
C ARG A 155 -15.51 -18.63 9.62
N THR A 156 -14.19 -18.42 9.50
CA THR A 156 -13.16 -19.15 10.25
C THR A 156 -12.98 -18.58 11.66
N TYR A 157 -13.13 -17.27 11.80
CA TYR A 157 -12.94 -16.54 13.06
C TYR A 157 -14.19 -15.78 13.45
N PRO A 158 -15.17 -16.45 14.10
CA PRO A 158 -16.48 -15.87 14.42
C PRO A 158 -16.42 -14.68 15.40
N ASN A 159 -15.30 -14.52 16.10
CA ASN A 159 -15.06 -13.43 17.03
C ASN A 159 -14.24 -12.27 16.40
N LEU A 160 -13.95 -12.33 15.10
CA LEU A 160 -13.23 -11.27 14.40
C LEU A 160 -13.96 -9.92 14.55
N LYS A 161 -13.20 -8.86 14.88
CA LYS A 161 -13.71 -7.51 15.11
C LYS A 161 -13.19 -6.50 14.13
N GLY A 162 -11.93 -6.67 13.68
CA GLY A 162 -11.25 -5.72 12.80
C GLY A 162 -10.53 -6.38 11.64
N ILE A 163 -10.57 -5.72 10.50
CA ILE A 163 -9.79 -6.05 9.31
C ILE A 163 -9.00 -4.81 8.91
N MET A 164 -7.67 -4.91 8.97
CA MET A 164 -6.76 -3.84 8.60
C MET A 164 -6.15 -4.11 7.24
N GLY A 165 -6.12 -3.12 6.36
CA GLY A 165 -5.57 -3.25 5.02
C GLY A 165 -4.52 -2.22 4.68
N SER A 166 -3.39 -2.68 4.15
CA SER A 166 -2.34 -1.80 3.62
C SER A 166 -2.64 -1.34 2.20
N ALA A 167 -3.27 -2.18 1.38
CA ALA A 167 -3.65 -1.84 0.01
C ALA A 167 -5.00 -1.13 -0.07
N MET A 168 -5.15 -0.25 -1.07
CA MET A 168 -6.37 0.54 -1.29
C MET A 168 -7.60 -0.33 -1.58
N SER A 169 -7.43 -1.53 -2.11
CA SER A 169 -8.45 -2.51 -2.45
C SER A 169 -9.03 -3.25 -1.23
N THR A 170 -8.28 -3.32 -0.11
CA THR A 170 -8.71 -4.07 1.07
C THR A 170 -9.96 -3.49 1.72
N VAL A 171 -9.97 -2.18 1.99
CA VAL A 171 -11.09 -1.55 2.71
C VAL A 171 -12.42 -1.75 1.99
N PRO A 172 -12.57 -1.45 0.68
CA PRO A 172 -13.84 -1.67 -0.01
C PRO A 172 -14.21 -3.15 -0.14
N GLY A 173 -13.24 -4.05 -0.34
CA GLY A 173 -13.51 -5.50 -0.39
C GLY A 173 -13.99 -6.05 0.95
N ALA A 174 -13.30 -5.70 2.04
CA ALA A 174 -13.69 -6.12 3.39
C ALA A 174 -15.02 -5.50 3.82
N ALA A 175 -15.23 -4.22 3.56
CA ALA A 175 -16.48 -3.53 3.90
C ALA A 175 -17.69 -4.12 3.17
N LEU A 176 -17.56 -4.47 1.89
CA LEU A 176 -18.60 -5.15 1.12
C LEU A 176 -18.97 -6.50 1.77
N ALA A 177 -17.99 -7.30 2.15
CA ALA A 177 -18.23 -8.59 2.82
C ALA A 177 -18.94 -8.41 4.18
N ILE A 178 -18.52 -7.41 4.96
CA ILE A 178 -19.14 -7.06 6.25
C ILE A 178 -20.60 -6.65 6.06
N GLU A 179 -20.88 -5.82 5.07
CA GLU A 179 -22.23 -5.36 4.73
C GLU A 179 -23.15 -6.53 4.31
N GLU A 180 -22.72 -7.35 3.36
CA GLU A 180 -23.47 -8.49 2.87
C GLU A 180 -23.78 -9.55 3.95
N LYS A 181 -22.86 -9.69 4.93
CA LYS A 181 -23.07 -10.59 6.07
C LYS A 181 -23.91 -9.97 7.20
N GLY A 182 -24.34 -8.72 7.07
CA GLY A 182 -25.09 -8.03 8.11
C GLY A 182 -24.29 -7.82 9.40
N LEU A 183 -22.99 -7.63 9.29
CA LEU A 183 -22.06 -7.50 10.42
C LEU A 183 -21.64 -6.04 10.70
N ILE A 184 -22.29 -5.06 10.06
CA ILE A 184 -22.05 -3.64 10.36
C ILE A 184 -22.30 -3.39 11.86
N GLY A 185 -21.37 -2.70 12.49
CA GLY A 185 -21.36 -2.46 13.94
C GLY A 185 -20.82 -3.60 14.80
N LYS A 186 -20.51 -4.77 14.21
CA LYS A 186 -19.89 -5.91 14.89
C LYS A 186 -18.45 -6.13 14.43
N VAL A 187 -18.19 -5.93 13.14
CA VAL A 187 -16.87 -6.00 12.50
C VAL A 187 -16.66 -4.69 11.74
N GLY A 188 -15.43 -4.19 11.70
CA GLY A 188 -15.05 -2.99 10.98
C GLY A 188 -13.90 -3.23 10.01
N ALA A 189 -13.93 -2.55 8.84
CA ALA A 189 -12.81 -2.43 7.94
C ALA A 189 -12.05 -1.13 8.22
N TYR A 190 -10.72 -1.22 8.25
CA TYR A 190 -9.77 -0.14 8.51
C TYR A 190 -8.65 -0.22 7.49
N GLY A 191 -7.93 0.86 7.25
CA GLY A 191 -6.70 0.77 6.46
C GLY A 191 -6.46 1.90 5.48
N THR A 192 -5.51 1.69 4.58
CA THR A 192 -5.16 2.62 3.52
C THR A 192 -6.26 2.61 2.46
N CYS A 193 -6.89 3.75 2.21
CA CYS A 193 -7.89 3.89 1.16
C CYS A 193 -8.16 5.37 0.86
N LEU A 194 -8.58 5.68 -0.37
CA LEU A 194 -9.00 7.04 -0.73
C LEU A 194 -10.45 7.30 -0.34
N PRO A 195 -10.80 8.54 0.08
CA PRO A 195 -12.16 8.91 0.42
C PRO A 195 -13.18 8.64 -0.70
N SER A 196 -12.80 8.85 -1.96
CA SER A 196 -13.65 8.60 -3.13
C SER A 196 -14.03 7.13 -3.31
N VAL A 197 -13.21 6.22 -2.78
CA VAL A 197 -13.45 4.75 -2.86
C VAL A 197 -14.23 4.26 -1.64
N ALA A 198 -13.91 4.78 -0.44
CA ALA A 198 -14.47 4.30 0.82
C ALA A 198 -15.72 5.05 1.29
N TYR A 199 -16.16 6.10 0.60
CA TYR A 199 -17.17 7.03 1.06
C TYR A 199 -18.47 6.35 1.52
N ASP A 200 -19.05 5.47 0.71
CA ASP A 200 -20.30 4.81 1.03
C ASP A 200 -20.16 3.83 2.21
N TYR A 201 -19.01 3.15 2.31
CA TYR A 201 -18.72 2.23 3.40
C TYR A 201 -18.41 2.95 4.72
N LEU A 202 -17.81 4.14 4.67
CA LEU A 202 -17.66 4.99 5.87
C LEU A 202 -19.01 5.50 6.33
N LYS A 203 -19.86 5.93 5.40
CA LYS A 203 -21.21 6.45 5.70
C LYS A 203 -22.13 5.40 6.29
N ASN A 204 -22.08 4.16 5.81
CA ASN A 204 -22.92 3.07 6.34
C ASN A 204 -22.29 2.38 7.57
N GLY A 205 -21.01 2.64 7.87
CA GLY A 205 -20.30 2.12 9.03
C GLY A 205 -19.67 0.73 8.86
N ALA A 206 -19.61 0.19 7.65
CA ALA A 206 -18.86 -1.03 7.34
C ALA A 206 -17.33 -0.76 7.35
N ALA A 207 -16.89 0.38 6.82
CA ALA A 207 -15.57 0.92 7.07
C ALA A 207 -15.61 1.87 8.28
N LYS A 208 -14.59 1.83 9.12
CA LYS A 208 -14.50 2.60 10.36
C LYS A 208 -13.50 3.75 10.26
N SER A 209 -12.38 3.51 9.64
CA SER A 209 -11.39 4.54 9.35
C SER A 209 -10.63 4.23 8.07
N ILE A 210 -10.18 5.30 7.42
CA ILE A 210 -9.23 5.21 6.32
C ILE A 210 -8.08 6.17 6.59
N HIS A 211 -6.92 5.77 6.09
CA HIS A 211 -5.68 6.52 6.15
C HIS A 211 -5.17 6.69 4.71
N PHE A 212 -4.64 7.84 4.39
CA PHE A 212 -4.16 8.11 3.03
C PHE A 212 -3.25 9.34 3.00
N TRP A 213 -2.53 9.45 1.92
CA TRP A 213 -1.86 10.67 1.49
C TRP A 213 -2.44 11.10 0.14
N ILE A 214 -1.96 12.21 -0.39
CA ILE A 214 -2.37 12.67 -1.71
C ILE A 214 -1.38 12.12 -2.74
N PRO A 215 -1.71 11.07 -3.52
CA PRO A 215 -0.77 10.47 -4.47
C PRO A 215 -0.26 11.46 -5.53
N ALA A 216 -1.06 12.46 -5.88
CA ALA A 216 -0.65 13.51 -6.79
C ALA A 216 0.50 14.35 -6.25
N ASP A 217 0.54 14.62 -4.94
CA ASP A 217 1.62 15.36 -4.29
C ASP A 217 2.89 14.52 -4.24
N ALA A 218 2.77 13.21 -3.91
CA ALA A 218 3.91 12.29 -3.94
C ALA A 218 4.52 12.20 -5.35
N GLY A 219 3.68 12.06 -6.39
CA GLY A 219 4.13 12.06 -7.79
C GLY A 219 4.76 13.40 -8.20
N TYR A 220 4.20 14.52 -7.75
CA TYR A 220 4.78 15.84 -8.01
C TYR A 220 6.16 15.99 -7.37
N VAL A 221 6.29 15.65 -6.08
CA VAL A 221 7.57 15.72 -5.35
C VAL A 221 8.61 14.81 -6.00
N SER A 222 8.24 13.59 -6.36
CA SER A 222 9.15 12.66 -7.05
C SER A 222 9.64 13.21 -8.38
N CYS A 223 8.77 13.83 -9.18
CA CYS A 223 9.16 14.50 -10.42
C CYS A 223 10.08 15.71 -10.17
N MET A 224 9.85 16.47 -9.10
CA MET A 224 10.68 17.62 -8.76
C MET A 224 12.07 17.19 -8.28
N VAL A 225 12.16 16.13 -7.47
CA VAL A 225 13.45 15.55 -7.06
C VAL A 225 14.23 15.05 -8.28
N ALA A 226 13.58 14.29 -9.18
CA ALA A 226 14.20 13.83 -10.41
C ALA A 226 14.72 15.01 -11.27
N TRP A 227 13.93 16.08 -11.38
CA TRP A 227 14.33 17.30 -12.09
C TRP A 227 15.55 17.98 -11.46
N GLU A 228 15.61 18.12 -10.14
CA GLU A 228 16.76 18.74 -9.47
C GLU A 228 18.04 17.89 -9.67
N VAL A 229 17.92 16.56 -9.56
CA VAL A 229 19.06 15.66 -9.80
C VAL A 229 19.53 15.75 -11.26
N LEU A 230 18.63 15.83 -12.25
CA LEU A 230 18.99 16.01 -13.67
C LEU A 230 19.71 17.33 -13.94
N LYS A 231 19.49 18.37 -13.13
CA LYS A 231 20.23 19.63 -13.19
C LYS A 231 21.61 19.59 -12.53
N GLY A 232 21.93 18.52 -11.84
CA GLY A 232 23.17 18.36 -11.09
C GLY A 232 23.16 18.96 -9.67
N ASN A 233 21.98 19.12 -9.08
CA ASN A 233 21.77 19.58 -7.69
C ASN A 233 21.71 18.39 -6.74
#